data_b662eb62d7f1a81c2026b10ec172469d
#
_entry.id   b662eb62d7f1a81c2026b10ec172469d
#
_cell.length_a   1.000
_cell.length_b   1.000
_cell.length_c   1.000
_cell.angle_alpha   90.00
_cell.angle_beta   90.00
_cell.angle_gamma   90.00
#
_symmetry.space_group_name_H-M   'P 1'
#
loop_
_entity.id
_entity.type
_entity.pdbx_description
1 polymer ?
#
loop_
_entity_poly.entity_id
_entity_poly.type
_entity_poly.pdbx_seq_one_letter_code
_entity_poly.pdbx_strand_id
1 'polypeptide(L)'
;NLTGKITPGEHTFTLKIDNRNLLKLDTMASGYSVDTQGYWNGVIGRIELQYEEKEHIDSIQVYTDDKGITLKVVETSDVHSPFKTENATITVNVTSPKGDLLGEKIFEIKVFNSKQVDYFRYDISKIDYWDEFNPNLYTATVKYECNGHTDIKSVKFGMRTIKTENKKILLNNRQISLRGTIDCAIYPLTGYPPMDIEVWRKNFKTIKSYGLNHVRFHAWCPPDCAFNAADGKG
;
A
#
# COMPACT_ATOMS: atom_id res chain seq x y z
N ASN A 1 14.05 -3.82 15.25
CA ASN A 1 15.30 -3.80 14.51
C ASN A 1 16.28 -4.80 15.15
N LEU A 2 16.85 -5.69 14.35
CA LEU A 2 17.78 -6.74 14.75
C LEU A 2 19.22 -6.45 14.32
N THR A 3 19.50 -5.29 13.74
CA THR A 3 20.83 -4.87 13.29
C THR A 3 21.83 -4.96 14.41
N GLY A 4 22.93 -5.67 14.20
CA GLY A 4 23.99 -5.91 15.19
C GLY A 4 23.61 -6.82 16.38
N LYS A 5 22.40 -7.38 16.40
CA LYS A 5 21.91 -8.28 17.47
C LYS A 5 21.95 -9.76 17.09
N ILE A 6 22.04 -10.05 15.79
CA ILE A 6 22.14 -11.40 15.27
C ILE A 6 23.38 -11.51 14.38
N THR A 7 23.99 -12.69 14.37
CA THR A 7 25.11 -13.06 13.50
C THR A 7 24.64 -14.08 12.49
N PRO A 8 25.39 -14.36 11.39
CA PRO A 8 25.05 -15.47 10.51
C PRO A 8 24.98 -16.79 11.29
N GLY A 9 23.94 -17.59 11.03
CA GLY A 9 23.73 -18.87 11.69
C GLY A 9 22.27 -19.13 12.03
N GLU A 10 22.04 -20.20 12.79
CA GLU A 10 20.71 -20.59 13.27
C GLU A 10 20.36 -19.79 14.53
N HIS A 11 19.18 -19.23 14.57
CA HIS A 11 18.67 -18.45 15.70
C HIS A 11 17.24 -18.87 16.08
N THR A 12 16.93 -18.80 17.37
CA THR A 12 15.58 -19.00 17.87
C THR A 12 14.90 -17.66 18.06
N PHE A 13 13.76 -17.48 17.42
CA PHE A 13 12.89 -16.32 17.62
C PHE A 13 11.67 -16.73 18.45
N THR A 14 11.43 -16.03 19.57
CA THR A 14 10.29 -16.29 20.44
C THR A 14 9.31 -15.12 20.36
N LEU A 15 8.07 -15.40 19.98
CA LEU A 15 6.98 -14.43 19.95
C LEU A 15 6.03 -14.70 21.12
N LYS A 16 5.82 -13.69 21.98
CA LYS A 16 4.78 -13.72 23.02
C LYS A 16 3.55 -12.97 22.53
N ILE A 17 2.42 -13.67 22.47
CA ILE A 17 1.12 -13.09 22.14
C ILE A 17 0.33 -12.92 23.42
N ASP A 18 -0.22 -11.72 23.64
CA ASP A 18 -1.05 -11.39 24.79
C ASP A 18 -2.41 -10.91 24.31
N ASN A 19 -3.44 -11.73 24.52
CA ASN A 19 -4.82 -11.50 24.08
C ASN A 19 -5.67 -10.74 25.09
N ARG A 20 -5.07 -10.23 26.17
CA ARG A 20 -5.82 -9.38 27.09
C ARG A 20 -6.30 -8.14 26.38
N ASN A 21 -7.58 -7.83 26.55
CA ASN A 21 -8.16 -6.60 26.00
C ASN A 21 -7.64 -5.38 26.77
N LEU A 22 -6.50 -4.86 26.36
CA LEU A 22 -5.86 -3.67 26.94
C LEU A 22 -6.48 -2.36 26.43
N LEU A 23 -7.11 -2.42 25.25
CA LEU A 23 -7.80 -1.29 24.67
C LEU A 23 -9.30 -1.51 24.88
N LYS A 24 -9.95 -0.58 25.57
CA LYS A 24 -11.42 -0.57 25.70
C LYS A 24 -12.02 -0.14 24.36
N LEU A 25 -12.04 -1.06 23.41
CA LEU A 25 -12.71 -0.84 22.13
C LEU A 25 -14.23 -0.96 22.34
N ASP A 26 -14.97 -0.18 21.56
CA ASP A 26 -16.42 -0.28 21.53
C ASP A 26 -16.88 -1.68 21.07
N THR A 27 -18.05 -2.10 21.53
CA THR A 27 -18.72 -3.36 21.19
C THR A 27 -18.94 -3.54 19.68
N MET A 28 -18.90 -2.46 18.90
CA MET A 28 -19.09 -2.46 17.45
C MET A 28 -17.80 -2.70 16.64
N ALA A 29 -16.66 -2.94 17.29
CA ALA A 29 -15.38 -3.18 16.62
C ALA A 29 -15.30 -4.63 16.11
N SER A 30 -15.76 -4.88 14.88
CA SER A 30 -15.75 -6.20 14.24
C SER A 30 -14.34 -6.78 14.17
N GLY A 31 -14.19 -8.06 14.51
CA GLY A 31 -12.89 -8.75 14.54
C GLY A 31 -12.00 -8.43 15.76
N TYR A 32 -12.43 -7.51 16.63
CA TYR A 32 -11.67 -7.09 17.82
C TYR A 32 -12.45 -7.24 19.13
N SER A 33 -13.76 -7.27 19.07
CA SER A 33 -14.64 -7.38 20.23
C SER A 33 -15.27 -8.75 20.32
N VAL A 34 -15.39 -9.27 21.53
CA VAL A 34 -16.11 -10.53 21.82
C VAL A 34 -17.60 -10.46 21.52
N ASP A 35 -18.15 -9.27 21.42
CA ASP A 35 -19.56 -9.02 21.12
C ASP A 35 -19.89 -9.09 19.62
N THR A 36 -18.87 -9.23 18.76
CA THR A 36 -19.03 -9.43 17.31
C THR A 36 -18.99 -10.90 16.95
N GLN A 37 -19.46 -11.26 15.73
CA GLN A 37 -19.65 -12.66 15.31
C GLN A 37 -18.35 -13.48 15.22
N GLY A 38 -17.21 -12.87 15.31
CA GLY A 38 -15.92 -13.54 15.37
C GLY A 38 -14.79 -12.55 15.63
N TYR A 39 -13.83 -12.99 16.39
CA TYR A 39 -12.56 -12.29 16.56
C TYR A 39 -11.43 -13.31 16.54
N TRP A 40 -10.27 -12.87 16.14
CA TRP A 40 -9.08 -13.71 16.09
C TRP A 40 -7.95 -13.10 16.90
N ASN A 41 -7.02 -13.99 17.29
CA ASN A 41 -5.86 -13.63 18.08
C ASN A 41 -4.62 -14.26 17.47
N GLY A 42 -3.48 -13.62 17.69
CA GLY A 42 -2.20 -14.11 17.18
C GLY A 42 -1.86 -13.59 15.79
N VAL A 43 -0.81 -14.17 15.24
CA VAL A 43 -0.28 -13.80 13.91
C VAL A 43 -0.96 -14.66 12.86
N ILE A 44 -1.71 -14.03 11.97
CA ILE A 44 -2.43 -14.68 10.88
C ILE A 44 -1.79 -14.42 9.51
N GLY A 45 -0.86 -13.47 9.42
CA GLY A 45 -0.14 -13.11 8.20
C GLY A 45 1.25 -13.74 8.11
N ARG A 46 2.08 -13.14 7.27
CA ARG A 46 3.47 -13.57 7.10
C ARG A 46 4.32 -13.14 8.29
N ILE A 47 5.29 -13.99 8.63
CA ILE A 47 6.41 -13.65 9.51
C ILE A 47 7.66 -13.84 8.67
N GLU A 48 8.40 -12.78 8.47
CA GLU A 48 9.60 -12.81 7.64
C GLU A 48 10.71 -11.94 8.23
N LEU A 49 11.94 -12.36 8.01
CA LEU A 49 13.11 -11.55 8.29
C LEU A 49 13.46 -10.81 7.00
N GLN A 50 13.44 -9.47 7.07
CA GLN A 50 13.84 -8.62 5.95
C GLN A 50 15.26 -8.10 6.20
N TYR A 51 16.09 -8.18 5.19
CA TYR A 51 17.38 -7.51 5.12
C TYR A 51 17.26 -6.31 4.19
N GLU A 52 17.72 -5.18 4.66
CA GLU A 52 17.83 -3.95 3.87
C GLU A 52 19.21 -3.37 4.06
N GLU A 53 19.76 -2.79 2.99
CA GLU A 53 21.02 -2.04 3.07
C GLU A 53 20.80 -0.78 3.92
N LYS A 54 21.88 -0.13 4.33
CA LYS A 54 21.79 1.13 5.09
C LYS A 54 21.11 2.22 4.27
N GLU A 55 21.45 2.28 2.99
CA GLU A 55 20.82 3.15 2.00
C GLU A 55 19.68 2.40 1.32
N HIS A 56 18.43 2.71 1.68
CA HIS A 56 17.26 2.05 1.11
C HIS A 56 16.03 2.97 1.08
N ILE A 57 15.03 2.55 0.34
CA ILE A 57 13.71 3.19 0.29
C ILE A 57 12.82 2.55 1.37
N ASP A 58 12.39 3.29 2.36
CA ASP A 58 11.41 2.80 3.34
C ASP A 58 10.04 2.59 2.70
N SER A 59 9.52 3.63 2.05
CA SER A 59 8.19 3.60 1.47
C SER A 59 8.01 4.53 0.29
N ILE A 60 7.04 4.20 -0.56
CA ILE A 60 6.59 5.03 -1.67
C ILE A 60 5.08 5.21 -1.54
N GLN A 61 4.62 6.48 -1.56
CA GLN A 61 3.21 6.83 -1.67
C GLN A 61 2.96 7.59 -2.97
N VAL A 62 1.86 7.29 -3.65
CA VAL A 62 1.50 7.92 -4.93
C VAL A 62 0.29 8.81 -4.74
N TYR A 63 0.41 10.07 -5.12
CA TYR A 63 -0.69 11.03 -5.22
C TYR A 63 -0.95 11.33 -6.68
N THR A 64 -2.19 11.20 -7.11
CA THR A 64 -2.60 11.37 -8.50
C THR A 64 -3.38 12.66 -8.69
N ASP A 65 -3.21 13.30 -9.84
CA ASP A 65 -4.05 14.38 -10.32
C ASP A 65 -4.37 14.22 -11.82
N ASP A 66 -4.95 15.23 -12.45
CA ASP A 66 -5.34 15.21 -13.87
C ASP A 66 -4.16 15.35 -14.86
N LYS A 67 -2.93 15.51 -14.36
CA LYS A 67 -1.72 15.69 -15.18
C LYS A 67 -0.67 14.60 -14.96
N GLY A 68 -0.81 13.82 -13.89
CA GLY A 68 0.17 12.79 -13.56
C GLY A 68 0.21 12.43 -12.08
N ILE A 69 1.40 12.16 -11.56
CA ILE A 69 1.59 11.71 -10.19
C ILE A 69 2.64 12.54 -9.45
N THR A 70 2.50 12.61 -8.15
CA THR A 70 3.56 13.01 -7.23
C THR A 70 3.90 11.80 -6.36
N LEU A 71 5.13 11.36 -6.42
CA LEU A 71 5.66 10.31 -5.54
C LEU A 71 6.21 10.96 -4.29
N LYS A 72 5.73 10.53 -3.13
CA LYS A 72 6.38 10.78 -1.85
C LYS A 72 7.22 9.55 -1.56
N VAL A 73 8.53 9.72 -1.54
CA VAL A 73 9.51 8.69 -1.23
C VAL A 73 10.08 8.96 0.15
N VAL A 74 10.22 7.93 0.94
CA VAL A 74 10.91 8.00 2.23
C VAL A 74 12.17 7.17 2.10
N GLU A 75 13.32 7.84 2.18
CA GLU A 75 14.64 7.24 2.05
C GLU A 75 15.32 7.15 3.42
N THR A 76 16.09 6.09 3.60
CA THR A 76 17.00 5.91 4.72
C THR A 76 18.44 5.87 4.22
N SER A 77 19.35 6.47 4.97
CA SER A 77 20.79 6.49 4.68
C SER A 77 21.63 6.44 5.97
N ASP A 78 22.93 6.18 5.82
CA ASP A 78 23.89 6.18 6.93
C ASP A 78 24.41 7.60 7.28
N VAL A 79 23.66 8.64 6.95
CA VAL A 79 23.99 10.03 7.29
C VAL A 79 23.51 10.33 8.71
N HIS A 80 24.46 10.43 9.65
CA HIS A 80 24.17 10.68 11.08
C HIS A 80 24.66 12.03 11.58
N SER A 81 25.14 12.89 10.70
CA SER A 81 25.69 14.20 11.07
C SER A 81 24.96 15.32 10.33
N PRO A 82 24.50 16.36 11.04
CA PRO A 82 23.86 17.51 10.39
C PRO A 82 24.83 18.35 9.54
N PHE A 83 26.12 18.07 9.64
CA PHE A 83 27.20 18.75 8.88
C PHE A 83 27.69 17.94 7.67
N LYS A 84 27.21 16.72 7.48
CA LYS A 84 27.56 15.84 6.38
C LYS A 84 26.36 15.68 5.45
N THR A 85 26.57 15.91 4.18
CA THR A 85 25.58 15.62 3.13
C THR A 85 26.17 14.64 2.15
N GLU A 86 25.34 13.74 1.65
CA GLU A 86 25.70 12.82 0.57
C GLU A 86 24.86 13.15 -0.67
N ASN A 87 25.47 12.98 -1.83
CA ASN A 87 24.72 13.06 -3.08
C ASN A 87 24.07 11.71 -3.35
N ALA A 88 22.82 11.76 -3.76
CA ALA A 88 22.07 10.57 -4.14
C ALA A 88 21.26 10.84 -5.40
N THR A 89 20.85 9.76 -6.05
CA THR A 89 20.05 9.81 -7.26
C THR A 89 18.78 9.02 -7.06
N ILE A 90 17.64 9.63 -7.41
CA ILE A 90 16.34 8.95 -7.51
C ILE A 90 15.98 8.85 -8.99
N THR A 91 15.87 7.63 -9.49
CA THR A 91 15.36 7.36 -10.84
C THR A 91 13.92 6.84 -10.76
N VAL A 92 13.02 7.50 -11.46
CA VAL A 92 11.59 7.14 -11.52
C VAL A 92 11.24 6.65 -12.91
N ASN A 93 10.75 5.42 -12.99
CA ASN A 93 10.17 4.81 -14.17
C ASN A 93 8.68 4.56 -13.96
N VAL A 94 7.85 4.89 -14.95
CA VAL A 94 6.42 4.62 -14.91
C VAL A 94 6.04 3.74 -16.08
N THR A 95 5.38 2.62 -15.76
CA THR A 95 4.85 1.67 -16.76
C THR A 95 3.32 1.82 -16.83
N SER A 96 2.80 1.87 -18.05
CA SER A 96 1.36 1.97 -18.34
C SER A 96 0.61 0.68 -17.95
N PRO A 97 -0.74 0.70 -17.88
CA PRO A 97 -1.54 -0.52 -17.68
C PRO A 97 -1.34 -1.59 -18.77
N LYS A 98 -0.82 -1.20 -19.93
CA LYS A 98 -0.53 -2.11 -21.05
C LYS A 98 0.87 -2.69 -21.01
N GLY A 99 1.70 -2.23 -20.07
CA GLY A 99 3.10 -2.66 -19.94
C GLY A 99 4.12 -1.77 -20.66
N ASP A 100 3.68 -0.67 -21.30
CA ASP A 100 4.59 0.25 -21.99
C ASP A 100 5.33 1.14 -20.98
N LEU A 101 6.64 1.27 -21.13
CA LEU A 101 7.41 2.24 -20.38
C LEU A 101 7.11 3.65 -20.88
N LEU A 102 6.59 4.52 -20.02
CA LEU A 102 6.24 5.91 -20.36
C LEU A 102 7.44 6.86 -20.39
N GLY A 103 8.56 6.43 -19.80
CA GLY A 103 9.80 7.17 -19.76
C GLY A 103 10.47 7.08 -18.39
N GLU A 104 11.65 7.67 -18.33
CA GLU A 104 12.49 7.75 -17.14
C GLU A 104 12.68 9.20 -16.73
N LYS A 105 12.66 9.47 -15.42
CA LYS A 105 13.07 10.75 -14.84
C LYS A 105 14.11 10.52 -13.78
N ILE A 106 15.18 11.30 -13.83
CA ILE A 106 16.29 11.24 -12.89
C ILE A 106 16.31 12.53 -12.08
N PHE A 107 16.45 12.40 -10.76
CA PHE A 107 16.50 13.50 -9.81
C PHE A 107 17.78 13.37 -8.97
N GLU A 108 18.62 14.39 -9.02
CA GLU A 108 19.75 14.51 -8.11
C GLU A 108 19.27 15.12 -6.81
N ILE A 109 19.54 14.46 -5.70
CA ILE A 109 19.14 14.90 -4.36
C ILE A 109 20.33 14.97 -3.43
N LYS A 110 20.20 15.72 -2.36
CA LYS A 110 21.13 15.72 -1.23
C LYS A 110 20.48 15.09 -0.03
N VAL A 111 21.15 14.12 0.55
CA VAL A 111 20.71 13.45 1.77
C VAL A 111 21.35 14.15 2.97
N PHE A 112 20.53 14.62 3.88
CA PHE A 112 20.93 15.39 5.07
C PHE A 112 20.72 14.63 6.37
N ASN A 113 19.84 13.63 6.36
CA ASN A 113 19.42 12.92 7.55
C ASN A 113 19.39 11.42 7.29
N SER A 114 19.47 10.64 8.37
CA SER A 114 19.33 9.19 8.29
C SER A 114 17.96 8.74 7.77
N LYS A 115 16.95 9.58 7.87
CA LYS A 115 15.63 9.38 7.25
C LYS A 115 15.14 10.69 6.67
N GLN A 116 14.84 10.69 5.38
CA GLN A 116 14.42 11.85 4.62
C GLN A 116 13.12 11.58 3.86
N VAL A 117 12.39 12.62 3.52
CA VAL A 117 11.15 12.55 2.75
C VAL A 117 11.23 13.52 1.60
N ASP A 118 11.21 13.00 0.38
CA ASP A 118 11.24 13.80 -0.83
C ASP A 118 10.01 13.57 -1.72
N TYR A 119 9.72 14.54 -2.57
CA TYR A 119 8.56 14.53 -3.45
C TYR A 119 9.00 14.71 -4.90
N PHE A 120 8.62 13.75 -5.76
CA PHE A 120 9.04 13.72 -7.16
C PHE A 120 7.82 13.80 -8.08
N ARG A 121 7.79 14.79 -8.95
CA ARG A 121 6.72 14.97 -9.92
C ARG A 121 7.01 14.20 -11.20
N TYR A 122 6.02 13.40 -11.65
CA TYR A 122 6.04 12.71 -12.94
C TYR A 122 4.74 12.99 -13.70
N ASP A 123 4.83 13.69 -14.83
CA ASP A 123 3.68 14.00 -15.67
C ASP A 123 3.43 12.88 -16.67
N ILE A 124 2.15 12.57 -16.90
CA ILE A 124 1.69 11.53 -17.82
C ILE A 124 0.87 12.20 -18.91
N SER A 125 1.36 12.17 -20.14
CA SER A 125 0.75 12.88 -21.27
C SER A 125 -0.59 12.29 -21.72
N LYS A 126 -0.74 10.96 -21.61
CA LYS A 126 -1.98 10.24 -21.94
C LYS A 126 -2.34 9.33 -20.77
N ILE A 127 -3.45 9.66 -20.12
CA ILE A 127 -3.90 8.96 -18.92
C ILE A 127 -4.98 7.95 -19.27
N ASP A 128 -4.73 6.68 -18.95
CA ASP A 128 -5.74 5.63 -18.90
C ASP A 128 -6.29 5.60 -17.46
N TYR A 129 -7.45 6.22 -17.24
CA TYR A 129 -8.04 6.35 -15.92
C TYR A 129 -8.47 5.01 -15.34
N TRP A 130 -8.32 4.89 -14.01
CA TRP A 130 -8.89 3.81 -13.23
C TRP A 130 -10.33 4.16 -12.86
N ASP A 131 -11.26 3.26 -13.12
CA ASP A 131 -12.63 3.31 -12.63
C ASP A 131 -13.18 1.90 -12.39
N GLU A 132 -14.46 1.81 -11.94
CA GLU A 132 -15.11 0.54 -11.66
C GLU A 132 -15.34 -0.37 -12.88
N PHE A 133 -15.14 0.12 -14.10
CA PHE A 133 -15.27 -0.64 -15.34
C PHE A 133 -13.91 -0.93 -15.97
N ASN A 134 -12.96 -0.04 -15.77
CA ASN A 134 -11.61 -0.08 -16.31
C ASN A 134 -10.60 0.07 -15.17
N PRO A 135 -10.27 -1.02 -14.46
CA PRO A 135 -9.33 -0.98 -13.33
C PRO A 135 -7.88 -0.89 -13.81
N ASN A 136 -7.57 0.17 -14.53
CA ASN A 136 -6.27 0.44 -15.12
C ASN A 136 -5.24 0.76 -14.03
N LEU A 137 -4.23 -0.10 -13.87
CA LEU A 137 -3.16 0.08 -12.91
C LEU A 137 -1.83 0.35 -13.61
N TYR A 138 -1.22 1.46 -13.24
CA TYR A 138 0.16 1.80 -13.55
C TYR A 138 1.10 1.18 -12.52
N THR A 139 2.37 1.10 -12.87
CA THR A 139 3.44 0.76 -11.93
C THR A 139 4.48 1.88 -11.93
N ALA A 140 4.75 2.46 -10.77
CA ALA A 140 5.91 3.32 -10.57
C ALA A 140 7.03 2.51 -9.93
N THR A 141 8.20 2.53 -10.55
CA THR A 141 9.43 1.93 -10.04
C THR A 141 10.39 3.05 -9.69
N VAL A 142 10.84 3.07 -8.47
CA VAL A 142 11.80 4.03 -7.95
C VAL A 142 13.09 3.29 -7.66
N LYS A 143 14.19 3.77 -8.22
CA LYS A 143 15.55 3.35 -7.91
C LYS A 143 16.24 4.45 -7.13
N TYR A 144 16.77 4.12 -5.97
CA TYR A 144 17.57 5.00 -5.11
C TYR A 144 19.02 4.55 -5.14
N GLU A 145 19.92 5.46 -5.43
CA GLU A 145 21.37 5.23 -5.47
C GLU A 145 22.08 6.23 -4.57
N CYS A 146 22.79 5.74 -3.56
CA CYS A 146 23.54 6.54 -2.61
C CYS A 146 24.75 5.76 -2.09
N ASN A 147 25.92 6.39 -2.02
CA ASN A 147 27.14 5.80 -1.48
C ASN A 147 27.55 4.43 -2.09
N GLY A 148 27.23 4.21 -3.37
CA GLY A 148 27.52 2.95 -4.07
C GLY A 148 26.50 1.83 -3.79
N HIS A 149 25.48 2.08 -2.96
CA HIS A 149 24.35 1.17 -2.75
C HIS A 149 23.19 1.53 -3.67
N THR A 150 22.39 0.52 -4.00
CA THR A 150 21.21 0.67 -4.86
C THR A 150 20.04 -0.09 -4.24
N ASP A 151 18.92 0.58 -4.09
CA ASP A 151 17.64 -0.05 -3.74
C ASP A 151 16.56 0.26 -4.78
N ILE A 152 15.68 -0.71 -5.04
CA ILE A 152 14.61 -0.58 -6.04
C ILE A 152 13.30 -1.05 -5.42
N LYS A 153 12.30 -0.16 -5.38
CA LYS A 153 10.95 -0.50 -4.96
C LYS A 153 9.93 -0.07 -6.02
N SER A 154 8.84 -0.85 -6.12
CA SER A 154 7.75 -0.58 -7.05
C SER A 154 6.42 -0.51 -6.32
N VAL A 155 5.54 0.36 -6.81
CA VAL A 155 4.17 0.51 -6.31
C VAL A 155 3.19 0.57 -7.47
N LYS A 156 2.05 -0.13 -7.34
CA LYS A 156 0.93 -0.03 -8.30
C LYS A 156 -0.01 1.07 -7.87
N PHE A 157 -0.58 1.78 -8.84
CA PHE A 157 -1.54 2.85 -8.59
C PHE A 157 -2.53 3.00 -9.76
N GLY A 158 -3.74 3.45 -9.45
CA GLY A 158 -4.73 3.83 -10.46
C GLY A 158 -4.78 5.36 -10.60
N MET A 159 -4.74 5.86 -11.83
CA MET A 159 -4.96 7.27 -12.11
C MET A 159 -6.44 7.59 -11.90
N ARG A 160 -6.76 8.28 -10.81
CA ARG A 160 -8.15 8.64 -10.48
C ARG A 160 -8.22 9.94 -9.68
N THR A 161 -9.37 10.61 -9.81
CA THR A 161 -9.75 11.74 -8.94
C THR A 161 -11.10 11.46 -8.32
N ILE A 162 -11.23 11.64 -7.02
CA ILE A 162 -12.50 11.55 -6.30
C ILE A 162 -12.83 12.93 -5.73
N LYS A 163 -14.02 13.43 -6.03
CA LYS A 163 -14.51 14.74 -5.55
C LYS A 163 -15.95 14.61 -5.04
N THR A 164 -16.31 15.53 -4.17
CA THR A 164 -17.72 15.74 -3.79
C THR A 164 -18.14 17.11 -4.31
N GLU A 165 -19.20 17.15 -5.08
CA GLU A 165 -19.76 18.38 -5.63
C GLU A 165 -21.28 18.29 -5.62
N ASN A 166 -21.96 19.35 -5.16
CA ASN A 166 -23.43 19.42 -5.10
C ASN A 166 -24.09 18.16 -4.50
N LYS A 167 -23.52 17.65 -3.38
CA LYS A 167 -23.98 16.43 -2.69
C LYS A 167 -23.82 15.14 -3.51
N LYS A 168 -22.99 15.15 -4.55
CA LYS A 168 -22.69 14.01 -5.41
C LYS A 168 -21.23 13.61 -5.26
N ILE A 169 -20.96 12.32 -5.41
CA ILE A 169 -19.61 11.78 -5.51
C ILE A 169 -19.25 11.67 -6.99
N LEU A 170 -18.12 12.25 -7.35
CA LEU A 170 -17.59 12.20 -8.71
C LEU A 170 -16.28 11.39 -8.71
N LEU A 171 -16.20 10.41 -9.61
CA LEU A 171 -14.99 9.70 -9.96
C LEU A 171 -14.57 10.14 -11.37
N ASN A 172 -13.38 10.69 -11.53
CA ASN A 172 -12.88 11.24 -12.81
C ASN A 172 -13.88 12.21 -13.46
N ASN A 173 -14.46 13.10 -12.64
CA ASN A 173 -15.52 14.06 -13.03
C ASN A 173 -16.85 13.44 -13.46
N ARG A 174 -17.02 12.12 -13.40
CA ARG A 174 -18.28 11.41 -13.64
C ARG A 174 -18.97 11.10 -12.32
N GLN A 175 -20.27 11.42 -12.22
CA GLN A 175 -21.07 11.04 -11.05
C GLN A 175 -21.11 9.51 -10.93
N ILE A 176 -20.86 9.01 -9.74
CA ILE A 176 -21.01 7.59 -9.40
C ILE A 176 -22.11 7.39 -8.35
N SER A 177 -22.74 6.22 -8.41
CA SER A 177 -23.63 5.73 -7.36
C SER A 177 -23.01 4.52 -6.71
N LEU A 178 -22.76 4.61 -5.40
CA LEU A 178 -22.19 3.52 -4.63
C LEU A 178 -23.29 2.48 -4.36
N ARG A 179 -23.14 1.31 -4.96
CA ARG A 179 -23.96 0.12 -4.71
C ARG A 179 -23.09 -0.85 -3.95
N GLY A 180 -23.28 -0.91 -2.63
CA GLY A 180 -22.33 -1.58 -1.76
C GLY A 180 -22.91 -2.76 -1.00
N THR A 181 -22.02 -3.58 -0.49
CA THR A 181 -22.24 -4.56 0.55
C THR A 181 -21.38 -4.27 1.75
N ILE A 182 -21.64 -4.98 2.86
CA ILE A 182 -20.88 -4.85 4.10
C ILE A 182 -20.13 -6.16 4.36
N ASP A 183 -18.88 -6.03 4.82
CA ASP A 183 -18.09 -7.12 5.39
C ASP A 183 -17.87 -6.83 6.88
N CYS A 184 -18.38 -7.71 7.73
CA CYS A 184 -18.30 -7.61 9.19
C CYS A 184 -17.26 -8.57 9.79
N ALA A 185 -16.23 -8.95 9.05
CA ALA A 185 -15.17 -9.86 9.49
C ALA A 185 -15.67 -11.26 9.89
N ILE A 186 -16.66 -11.80 9.19
CA ILE A 186 -17.24 -13.11 9.47
C ILE A 186 -16.59 -14.16 8.57
N TYR A 187 -15.78 -15.02 9.18
CA TYR A 187 -15.03 -16.08 8.47
C TYR A 187 -15.25 -17.43 9.19
N PRO A 188 -16.44 -18.08 9.02
CA PRO A 188 -16.81 -19.23 9.84
C PRO A 188 -15.96 -20.46 9.62
N LEU A 189 -15.27 -20.57 8.45
CA LEU A 189 -14.44 -21.74 8.14
C LEU A 189 -13.03 -21.62 8.74
N THR A 190 -12.51 -20.42 8.89
CA THR A 190 -11.13 -20.17 9.32
C THR A 190 -11.03 -19.47 10.67
N GLY A 191 -12.07 -18.71 11.06
CA GLY A 191 -12.05 -17.84 12.23
C GLY A 191 -11.26 -16.53 12.04
N TYR A 192 -10.66 -16.31 10.88
CA TYR A 192 -9.88 -15.10 10.55
C TYR A 192 -9.95 -14.79 9.05
N PRO A 193 -9.66 -13.53 8.62
CA PRO A 193 -9.74 -13.14 7.23
C PRO A 193 -8.69 -13.86 6.37
N PRO A 194 -9.02 -14.15 5.11
CA PRO A 194 -8.05 -14.76 4.19
C PRO A 194 -6.85 -13.85 3.96
N MET A 195 -5.65 -14.42 4.00
CA MET A 195 -4.40 -13.75 3.68
C MET A 195 -3.94 -13.99 2.24
N ASP A 196 -4.72 -14.78 1.48
CA ASP A 196 -4.49 -15.06 0.07
C ASP A 196 -5.30 -14.10 -0.82
N ILE A 197 -4.63 -13.42 -1.73
CA ILE A 197 -5.21 -12.47 -2.68
C ILE A 197 -6.24 -13.12 -3.60
N GLU A 198 -6.09 -14.41 -3.96
CA GLU A 198 -7.02 -15.10 -4.86
C GLU A 198 -8.41 -15.29 -4.24
N VAL A 199 -8.47 -15.47 -2.93
CA VAL A 199 -9.75 -15.54 -2.21
C VAL A 199 -10.48 -14.19 -2.32
N TRP A 200 -9.76 -13.08 -2.13
CA TRP A 200 -10.33 -11.74 -2.27
C TRP A 200 -10.74 -11.43 -3.72
N ARG A 201 -9.93 -11.83 -4.69
CA ARG A 201 -10.26 -11.69 -6.12
C ARG A 201 -11.55 -12.43 -6.48
N LYS A 202 -11.74 -13.65 -5.94
CA LYS A 202 -12.97 -14.43 -6.11
C LYS A 202 -14.15 -13.72 -5.46
N ASN A 203 -14.01 -13.24 -4.23
CA ASN A 203 -15.05 -12.54 -3.50
C ASN A 203 -15.50 -11.28 -4.25
N PHE A 204 -14.56 -10.42 -4.66
CA PHE A 204 -14.88 -9.19 -5.40
C PHE A 204 -15.47 -9.47 -6.78
N LYS A 205 -15.00 -10.53 -7.46
CA LYS A 205 -15.64 -10.97 -8.72
C LYS A 205 -17.11 -11.34 -8.50
N THR A 206 -17.41 -12.04 -7.41
CA THR A 206 -18.79 -12.39 -7.04
C THR A 206 -19.60 -11.14 -6.73
N ILE A 207 -19.09 -10.24 -5.90
CA ILE A 207 -19.72 -8.96 -5.55
C ILE A 207 -20.07 -8.16 -6.83
N LYS A 208 -19.11 -8.04 -7.75
CA LYS A 208 -19.33 -7.36 -9.04
C LYS A 208 -20.37 -8.04 -9.92
N SER A 209 -20.48 -9.37 -9.89
CA SER A 209 -21.48 -10.11 -10.68
C SER A 209 -22.92 -9.80 -10.25
N TYR A 210 -23.10 -9.30 -9.02
CA TYR A 210 -24.39 -8.78 -8.52
C TYR A 210 -24.59 -7.28 -8.83
N GLY A 211 -23.73 -6.67 -9.64
CA GLY A 211 -23.80 -5.25 -10.00
C GLY A 211 -23.34 -4.29 -8.90
N LEU A 212 -22.68 -4.79 -7.86
CA LEU A 212 -22.13 -3.97 -6.79
C LEU A 212 -20.73 -3.44 -7.17
N ASN A 213 -20.41 -2.24 -6.70
CA ASN A 213 -19.14 -1.56 -6.97
C ASN A 213 -18.47 -1.01 -5.71
N HIS A 214 -18.93 -1.42 -4.53
CA HIS A 214 -18.40 -0.91 -3.27
C HIS A 214 -18.52 -1.96 -2.17
N VAL A 215 -17.51 -2.06 -1.32
CA VAL A 215 -17.52 -2.86 -0.09
C VAL A 215 -17.15 -1.95 1.08
N ARG A 216 -17.98 -1.99 2.12
CA ARG A 216 -17.66 -1.36 3.40
C ARG A 216 -17.15 -2.42 4.37
N PHE A 217 -15.91 -2.33 4.78
CA PHE A 217 -15.38 -3.10 5.90
C PHE A 217 -15.86 -2.47 7.21
N HIS A 218 -16.81 -3.13 7.87
CA HIS A 218 -17.52 -2.56 9.01
C HIS A 218 -16.70 -2.70 10.28
N ALA A 219 -16.16 -1.55 10.76
CA ALA A 219 -15.41 -1.42 12.00
C ALA A 219 -14.18 -2.33 12.11
N TRP A 220 -13.55 -2.65 11.00
CA TRP A 220 -12.26 -3.35 10.93
C TRP A 220 -11.49 -2.98 9.66
N CYS A 221 -10.18 -3.22 9.67
CA CYS A 221 -9.31 -3.02 8.50
C CYS A 221 -8.92 -4.39 7.92
N PRO A 222 -9.23 -4.65 6.64
CA PRO A 222 -8.81 -5.90 6.00
C PRO A 222 -7.31 -5.91 5.70
N PRO A 223 -6.71 -7.08 5.41
CA PRO A 223 -5.32 -7.18 5.03
C PRO A 223 -5.02 -6.52 3.68
N ASP A 224 -3.76 -6.16 3.43
CA ASP A 224 -3.31 -5.50 2.20
C ASP A 224 -3.72 -6.24 0.92
N CYS A 225 -3.74 -7.59 0.96
CA CYS A 225 -4.16 -8.39 -0.18
C CYS A 225 -5.62 -8.15 -0.59
N ALA A 226 -6.49 -7.72 0.33
CA ALA A 226 -7.86 -7.32 -0.01
C ALA A 226 -7.87 -6.02 -0.81
N PHE A 227 -7.12 -5.00 -0.39
CA PHE A 227 -6.99 -3.75 -1.14
C PHE A 227 -6.38 -3.98 -2.52
N ASN A 228 -5.28 -4.75 -2.60
CA ASN A 228 -4.64 -5.09 -3.86
C ASN A 228 -5.58 -5.84 -4.82
N ALA A 229 -6.44 -6.70 -4.28
CA ALA A 229 -7.46 -7.39 -5.08
C ALA A 229 -8.55 -6.42 -5.57
N ALA A 230 -8.99 -5.48 -4.72
CA ALA A 230 -9.98 -4.46 -5.08
C ALA A 230 -9.46 -3.52 -6.16
N ASP A 231 -8.23 -3.03 -6.04
CA ASP A 231 -7.60 -2.14 -7.03
C ASP A 231 -7.58 -2.77 -8.44
N GLY A 232 -7.35 -4.07 -8.53
CA GLY A 232 -7.36 -4.80 -9.79
C GLY A 232 -8.75 -5.23 -10.29
N LYS A 233 -9.82 -4.87 -9.56
CA LYS A 233 -11.20 -5.22 -9.95
C LYS A 233 -12.08 -4.01 -10.24
N GLY A 234 -11.73 -2.84 -9.79
CA GLY A 234 -12.50 -1.60 -9.94
C GLY A 234 -13.67 -1.47 -8.99
#